data_069da1b19366a7e41bc37cef1069ab4e
#
_entry.id   069da1b19366a7e41bc37cef1069ab4e
#
_cell.length_a   1.000
_cell.length_b   1.000
_cell.length_c   1.000
_cell.angle_alpha   90.00
_cell.angle_beta   90.00
_cell.angle_gamma   90.00
#
_symmetry.space_group_name_H-M   'P 1'
#
loop_
_entity.id
_entity.type
_entity.pdbx_description
1 polymer ?
#
loop_
_entity_poly.entity_id
_entity_poly.type
_entity_poly.pdbx_seq_one_letter_code
_entity_poly.pdbx_strand_id
1 'polypeptide(L)'
;CIRDRSNRERNWFKVDWLLYNFKWAHKISNKTNLTLNFFGLKASRKSIGYRIRRVDLLDTGEARELLIGDFNNFGLETRILSSYKVLEKKATYLLGAKFYKADNNDYQGPGTDGIGADFSNAIEQFPTYRIQGKFKNPNLNIALFGENIFYLSDKFSITPGARFEYIKTQSNGASRRTNFDAAGNPIGGEENLINEAKERSFFLLGLGASFKPSTYVEIYGNISQNYRSITFSDVNIVNPSNAVDPSLKDENGFTLDVGARGNLNSWVSYDVGVFSLFYKDRIGFLFTTIPPINNLGQLRTNIGDATIMGLESVLDFNLKKIFALGDQFSFNYFLNTSVINSKYTRTITNGIKGNKVEFVPDFNLKTGIKFGYHNFSSSIQYSYLTDQFSDASNSITDDVSGITGIIPAYDILDISASYKHKNIKLEIGINNVLDKIYFTRRATGYPGPGIIPSTPRNWYVTLQFKF
;
A
#
# COMPACT_ATOMS: atom_id res chain seq x y z
N CYS A 1 -25.43 -3.97 4.12
CA CYS A 1 -24.84 -3.20 3.03
C CYS A 1 -25.40 -3.66 1.69
N ILE A 2 -25.96 -2.75 0.94
CA ILE A 2 -26.37 -3.01 -0.44
C ILE A 2 -25.10 -2.86 -1.28
N ARG A 3 -24.64 -3.95 -1.91
CA ARG A 3 -23.37 -3.97 -2.65
C ARG A 3 -23.38 -3.17 -3.95
N ASP A 4 -24.58 -2.85 -4.46
CA ASP A 4 -24.82 -2.24 -5.76
C ASP A 4 -25.14 -0.75 -5.72
N ARG A 5 -25.39 -0.16 -4.54
CA ARG A 5 -25.64 1.27 -4.40
C ARG A 5 -25.11 1.84 -3.08
N SER A 6 -24.78 3.13 -3.09
CA SER A 6 -24.41 3.89 -1.91
C SER A 6 -25.64 4.44 -1.18
N ASN A 7 -25.62 4.35 0.15
CA ASN A 7 -26.59 5.07 1.01
C ASN A 7 -26.05 6.44 1.44
N ARG A 8 -24.99 6.94 0.79
CA ARG A 8 -24.24 8.15 1.17
C ARG A 8 -24.18 9.12 0.00
N GLU A 9 -25.28 9.80 -0.27
CA GLU A 9 -25.37 10.74 -1.39
C GLU A 9 -24.62 12.05 -1.14
N ARG A 10 -24.40 12.42 0.15
CA ARG A 10 -23.74 13.66 0.56
C ARG A 10 -22.22 13.48 0.81
N ASN A 11 -21.63 12.39 0.35
CA ASN A 11 -20.21 12.10 0.56
C ASN A 11 -19.39 12.55 -0.66
N TRP A 12 -18.38 13.37 -0.40
CA TRP A 12 -17.48 13.88 -1.44
C TRP A 12 -16.03 13.73 -1.04
N PHE A 13 -15.18 13.56 -2.04
CA PHE A 13 -13.74 13.44 -1.86
C PHE A 13 -13.02 14.27 -2.92
N LYS A 14 -12.07 15.11 -2.49
CA LYS A 14 -11.26 15.96 -3.36
C LYS A 14 -9.78 15.72 -3.08
N VAL A 15 -9.00 15.62 -4.16
CA VAL A 15 -7.55 15.45 -4.11
C VAL A 15 -6.92 16.44 -5.08
N ASP A 16 -6.02 17.26 -4.56
CA ASP A 16 -5.17 18.16 -5.34
C ASP A 16 -3.72 17.73 -5.08
N TRP A 17 -3.03 17.16 -6.08
CA TRP A 17 -1.70 16.58 -5.92
C TRP A 17 -0.72 17.15 -6.94
N LEU A 18 0.27 17.89 -6.47
CA LEU A 18 1.43 18.31 -7.25
C LEU A 18 2.65 17.51 -6.82
N LEU A 19 3.06 16.57 -7.66
CA LEU A 19 4.31 15.85 -7.52
C LEU A 19 5.36 16.50 -8.40
N TYR A 20 6.56 16.70 -7.87
CA TYR A 20 7.68 17.19 -8.65
C TYR A 20 8.92 16.35 -8.40
N ASN A 21 9.69 16.15 -9.46
CA ASN A 21 10.93 15.40 -9.42
C ASN A 21 11.93 16.03 -10.40
N PHE A 22 13.15 16.26 -9.91
CA PHE A 22 14.28 16.67 -10.72
C PHE A 22 15.42 15.69 -10.49
N LYS A 23 15.79 14.96 -11.54
CA LYS A 23 16.89 14.00 -11.53
C LYS A 23 18.04 14.53 -12.39
N TRP A 24 19.21 14.66 -11.79
CA TRP A 24 20.44 14.95 -12.49
C TRP A 24 21.39 13.76 -12.36
N ALA A 25 21.88 13.29 -13.53
CA ALA A 25 22.84 12.20 -13.60
C ALA A 25 24.11 12.71 -14.28
N HIS A 26 25.25 12.50 -13.64
CA HIS A 26 26.56 12.94 -14.12
C HIS A 26 27.55 11.79 -14.14
N LYS A 27 28.19 11.59 -15.28
CA LYS A 27 29.24 10.60 -15.44
C LYS A 27 30.56 11.23 -15.02
N ILE A 28 31.01 10.97 -13.79
CA ILE A 28 32.29 11.49 -13.26
C ILE A 28 33.46 10.85 -14.00
N SER A 29 33.36 9.54 -14.32
CA SER A 29 34.34 8.79 -15.08
C SER A 29 33.69 7.65 -15.81
N ASN A 30 34.43 6.87 -16.62
CA ASN A 30 33.91 5.65 -17.26
C ASN A 30 33.43 4.56 -16.27
N LYS A 31 33.82 4.68 -15.02
CA LYS A 31 33.47 3.71 -13.97
C LYS A 31 32.56 4.27 -12.89
N THR A 32 32.39 5.61 -12.83
CA THR A 32 31.71 6.28 -11.73
C THR A 32 30.62 7.21 -12.22
N ASN A 33 29.41 6.97 -11.73
CA ASN A 33 28.22 7.79 -12.01
C ASN A 33 27.71 8.39 -10.69
N LEU A 34 27.37 9.67 -10.72
CA LEU A 34 26.69 10.39 -9.66
C LEU A 34 25.24 10.65 -10.11
N THR A 35 24.31 10.40 -9.22
CA THR A 35 22.90 10.77 -9.42
C THR A 35 22.45 11.62 -8.24
N LEU A 36 21.84 12.77 -8.52
CA LEU A 36 21.13 13.60 -7.56
C LEU A 36 19.64 13.54 -7.95
N ASN A 37 18.79 13.31 -6.98
CA ASN A 37 17.35 13.27 -7.16
C ASN A 37 16.68 14.16 -6.12
N PHE A 38 16.14 15.29 -6.55
CA PHE A 38 15.30 16.17 -5.75
C PHE A 38 13.83 15.87 -6.08
N PHE A 39 13.03 15.60 -5.07
CA PHE A 39 11.63 15.26 -5.24
C PHE A 39 10.78 15.87 -4.14
N GLY A 40 9.50 16.02 -4.42
CA GLY A 40 8.58 16.50 -3.41
C GLY A 40 7.12 16.39 -3.82
N LEU A 41 6.30 16.72 -2.84
CA LEU A 41 4.85 16.68 -2.92
C LEU A 41 4.28 17.92 -2.25
N LYS A 42 3.44 18.65 -2.96
CA LYS A 42 2.52 19.64 -2.37
C LYS A 42 1.11 19.18 -2.68
N ALA A 43 0.37 18.77 -1.67
CA ALA A 43 -0.92 18.13 -1.87
C ALA A 43 -1.94 18.53 -0.81
N SER A 44 -3.21 18.43 -1.17
CA SER A 44 -4.33 18.51 -0.26
C SER A 44 -5.31 17.39 -0.55
N ARG A 45 -5.77 16.72 0.50
CA ARG A 45 -6.80 15.70 0.46
C ARG A 45 -7.93 16.14 1.37
N LYS A 46 -9.12 16.28 0.82
CA LYS A 46 -10.33 16.71 1.54
C LYS A 46 -11.41 15.67 1.38
N SER A 47 -12.07 15.33 2.46
CA SER A 47 -13.25 14.49 2.44
C SER A 47 -14.34 15.11 3.31
N ILE A 48 -15.56 15.10 2.81
CA ILE A 48 -16.74 15.55 3.54
C ILE A 48 -17.85 14.52 3.37
N GLY A 49 -18.52 14.15 4.46
CA GLY A 49 -19.59 13.17 4.38
C GLY A 49 -20.27 12.93 5.70
N TYR A 50 -21.49 12.41 5.63
CA TYR A 50 -22.22 12.01 6.82
C TYR A 50 -21.66 10.74 7.39
N ARG A 51 -21.20 10.79 8.62
CA ARG A 51 -20.56 9.66 9.30
C ARG A 51 -21.48 9.07 10.36
N ILE A 52 -21.76 7.80 10.20
CA ILE A 52 -22.53 7.02 11.14
C ILE A 52 -21.75 5.79 11.59
N ARG A 53 -22.15 5.22 12.74
CA ARG A 53 -21.48 4.05 13.32
C ARG A 53 -21.96 2.71 12.75
N ARG A 54 -23.17 2.68 12.20
CA ARG A 54 -23.83 1.50 11.66
C ARG A 54 -24.13 1.69 10.19
N VAL A 55 -23.93 0.65 9.39
CA VAL A 55 -24.10 0.69 7.93
C VAL A 55 -25.56 0.75 7.49
N ASP A 56 -26.47 0.34 8.36
CA ASP A 56 -27.91 0.28 8.09
C ASP A 56 -28.65 1.62 8.39
N LEU A 57 -27.98 2.58 9.05
CA LEU A 57 -28.59 3.89 9.33
C LEU A 57 -28.57 4.79 8.11
N LEU A 58 -29.65 5.52 7.91
CA LEU A 58 -29.78 6.51 6.85
C LEU A 58 -29.10 7.82 7.24
N ASP A 59 -28.75 8.61 6.24
CA ASP A 59 -28.28 9.99 6.41
C ASP A 59 -29.44 10.88 6.85
N THR A 60 -29.30 11.52 8.00
CA THR A 60 -30.36 12.36 8.63
C THR A 60 -30.32 13.80 8.22
N GLY A 61 -29.37 14.20 7.34
CA GLY A 61 -29.22 15.60 6.91
C GLY A 61 -28.43 16.49 7.87
N GLU A 62 -27.85 15.94 8.94
CA GLU A 62 -27.05 16.70 9.91
C GLU A 62 -25.70 17.15 9.32
N ALA A 63 -24.95 17.94 10.13
CA ALA A 63 -23.59 18.35 9.79
C ALA A 63 -22.72 17.16 9.36
N ARG A 64 -22.05 17.30 8.25
CA ARG A 64 -21.12 16.29 7.74
C ARG A 64 -19.78 16.39 8.46
N GLU A 65 -19.06 15.29 8.56
CA GLU A 65 -17.68 15.29 9.01
C GLU A 65 -16.77 15.77 7.88
N LEU A 66 -15.94 16.77 8.18
CA LEU A 66 -14.90 17.27 7.28
C LEU A 66 -13.53 16.81 7.76
N LEU A 67 -12.79 16.15 6.87
CA LEU A 67 -11.40 15.78 7.08
C LEU A 67 -10.55 16.49 6.03
N ILE A 68 -9.51 17.18 6.45
CA ILE A 68 -8.53 17.82 5.57
C ILE A 68 -7.15 17.33 5.95
N GLY A 69 -6.37 16.86 4.97
CA GLY A 69 -4.94 16.59 5.10
C GLY A 69 -4.18 17.44 4.09
N ASP A 70 -3.33 18.33 4.57
CA ASP A 70 -2.41 19.11 3.74
C ASP A 70 -1.00 18.61 3.89
N PHE A 71 -0.32 18.35 2.78
CA PHE A 71 1.00 17.72 2.72
C PHE A 71 1.98 18.62 1.99
N ASN A 72 3.10 18.91 2.64
CA ASN A 72 4.20 19.68 2.05
C ASN A 72 5.52 18.96 2.36
N ASN A 73 5.96 18.13 1.42
CA ASN A 73 7.06 17.21 1.62
C ASN A 73 8.12 17.41 0.54
N PHE A 74 9.39 17.34 0.92
CA PHE A 74 10.48 17.33 -0.03
C PHE A 74 11.62 16.42 0.42
N GLY A 75 12.41 15.97 -0.53
CA GLY A 75 13.56 15.12 -0.28
C GLY A 75 14.65 15.30 -1.31
N LEU A 76 15.85 14.99 -0.88
CA LEU A 76 17.06 14.92 -1.71
C LEU A 76 17.69 13.56 -1.52
N GLU A 77 17.99 12.88 -2.61
CA GLU A 77 18.74 11.64 -2.57
C GLU A 77 19.96 11.73 -3.49
N THR A 78 21.10 11.36 -2.96
CA THR A 78 22.37 11.30 -3.68
C THR A 78 22.82 9.86 -3.77
N ARG A 79 23.27 9.42 -4.95
CA ARG A 79 23.84 8.09 -5.18
C ARG A 79 25.10 8.17 -6.00
N ILE A 80 26.13 7.45 -5.55
CA ILE A 80 27.37 7.22 -6.29
C ILE A 80 27.46 5.73 -6.58
N LEU A 81 27.49 5.38 -7.86
CA LEU A 81 27.71 4.02 -8.35
C LEU A 81 29.09 3.98 -9.00
N SER A 82 29.96 3.09 -8.55
CA SER A 82 31.30 2.97 -9.12
C SER A 82 31.78 1.53 -9.20
N SER A 83 32.44 1.21 -10.29
CA SER A 83 33.08 -0.09 -10.52
C SER A 83 34.58 0.02 -10.29
N TYR A 84 35.15 -0.97 -9.63
CA TYR A 84 36.55 -1.05 -9.27
C TYR A 84 37.05 -2.51 -9.31
N LYS A 85 38.28 -2.76 -8.96
CA LYS A 85 38.83 -4.12 -8.87
C LYS A 85 39.30 -4.41 -7.44
N VAL A 86 39.01 -5.62 -6.98
CA VAL A 86 39.54 -6.19 -5.73
C VAL A 86 40.13 -7.56 -6.07
N LEU A 87 41.40 -7.78 -5.73
CA LEU A 87 42.12 -9.03 -6.05
C LEU A 87 41.93 -9.44 -7.53
N GLU A 88 42.14 -8.46 -8.43
CA GLU A 88 41.96 -8.59 -9.89
C GLU A 88 40.51 -8.87 -10.36
N LYS A 89 39.55 -9.09 -9.47
CA LYS A 89 38.15 -9.29 -9.81
C LYS A 89 37.37 -7.98 -9.79
N LYS A 90 36.36 -7.90 -10.64
CA LYS A 90 35.44 -6.75 -10.68
C LYS A 90 34.64 -6.67 -9.38
N ALA A 91 34.45 -5.46 -8.90
CA ALA A 91 33.50 -5.14 -7.86
C ALA A 91 32.77 -3.84 -8.23
N THR A 92 31.55 -3.67 -7.71
CA THR A 92 30.74 -2.47 -7.94
C THR A 92 30.08 -2.08 -6.64
N TYR A 93 30.29 -0.83 -6.21
CA TYR A 93 29.58 -0.31 -5.04
C TYR A 93 28.58 0.76 -5.41
N LEU A 94 27.52 0.82 -4.62
CA LEU A 94 26.57 1.91 -4.52
C LEU A 94 26.68 2.52 -3.12
N LEU A 95 26.90 3.82 -3.03
CA LEU A 95 26.78 4.58 -1.80
C LEU A 95 25.76 5.69 -1.99
N GLY A 96 24.93 5.90 -1.00
CA GLY A 96 23.90 6.92 -1.08
C GLY A 96 23.58 7.57 0.25
N ALA A 97 23.01 8.76 0.15
CA ALA A 97 22.44 9.51 1.26
C ALA A 97 21.06 10.02 0.86
N LYS A 98 20.14 10.01 1.80
CA LYS A 98 18.79 10.54 1.64
C LYS A 98 18.46 11.49 2.77
N PHE A 99 17.91 12.63 2.42
CA PHE A 99 17.27 13.56 3.31
C PHE A 99 15.81 13.72 2.90
N TYR A 100 14.89 13.62 3.86
CA TYR A 100 13.46 13.82 3.61
C TYR A 100 12.84 14.58 4.77
N LYS A 101 12.11 15.64 4.44
CA LYS A 101 11.35 16.43 5.40
C LYS A 101 9.91 16.52 4.96
N ALA A 102 8.99 16.35 5.90
CA ALA A 102 7.56 16.48 5.71
C ALA A 102 6.97 17.45 6.74
N ASP A 103 6.05 18.31 6.30
CA ASP A 103 5.19 19.12 7.13
C ASP A 103 3.76 18.82 6.74
N ASN A 104 3.09 17.96 7.50
CA ASN A 104 1.71 17.55 7.26
C ASN A 104 0.80 18.20 8.29
N ASN A 105 -0.35 18.70 7.85
CA ASN A 105 -1.37 19.25 8.73
C ASN A 105 -2.66 18.47 8.52
N ASP A 106 -3.30 18.10 9.62
CA ASP A 106 -4.57 17.39 9.60
C ASP A 106 -5.62 18.20 10.36
N TYR A 107 -6.80 18.28 9.78
CA TYR A 107 -7.99 18.86 10.38
C TYR A 107 -9.15 17.87 10.34
N GLN A 108 -9.89 17.79 11.42
CA GLN A 108 -11.16 17.09 11.51
C GLN A 108 -12.16 17.97 12.27
N GLY A 109 -13.37 18.04 11.77
CA GLY A 109 -14.43 18.82 12.41
C GLY A 109 -15.71 18.81 11.61
N PRO A 110 -16.66 19.71 11.95
CA PRO A 110 -17.88 19.84 11.18
C PRO A 110 -17.61 20.46 9.81
N GLY A 111 -18.19 19.87 8.79
CA GLY A 111 -18.46 20.49 7.52
C GLY A 111 -19.91 20.93 7.43
N THR A 112 -20.31 21.48 6.29
CA THR A 112 -21.69 21.93 6.04
C THR A 112 -22.67 20.75 6.04
N ASP A 113 -23.93 21.02 6.29
CA ASP A 113 -25.07 20.09 6.20
C ASP A 113 -25.62 19.94 4.78
N GLY A 114 -25.10 20.71 3.82
CA GLY A 114 -25.51 20.67 2.42
C GLY A 114 -25.25 19.33 1.70
N ILE A 115 -25.73 19.21 0.46
CA ILE A 115 -25.57 18.01 -0.37
C ILE A 115 -24.35 18.07 -1.30
N GLY A 116 -23.83 19.27 -1.57
CA GLY A 116 -22.77 19.49 -2.54
C GLY A 116 -21.35 19.22 -2.03
N ALA A 117 -20.37 19.34 -2.92
CA ALA A 117 -18.94 19.20 -2.65
C ALA A 117 -18.33 20.45 -1.97
N ASP A 118 -18.95 20.92 -0.90
CA ASP A 118 -18.48 22.05 -0.12
C ASP A 118 -17.59 21.57 1.02
N PHE A 119 -16.30 21.80 0.91
CA PHE A 119 -15.27 21.41 1.89
C PHE A 119 -14.94 22.54 2.87
N SER A 120 -15.90 23.41 3.18
CA SER A 120 -15.75 24.49 4.13
C SER A 120 -15.91 23.98 5.57
N ASN A 121 -15.11 24.55 6.46
CA ASN A 121 -15.27 24.34 7.90
C ASN A 121 -16.52 25.07 8.40
N ALA A 122 -17.39 24.38 9.10
CA ALA A 122 -18.64 24.89 9.63
C ALA A 122 -18.68 24.93 11.17
N ILE A 123 -17.51 25.13 11.82
CA ILE A 123 -17.39 25.14 13.30
C ILE A 123 -18.26 26.26 13.94
N GLU A 124 -18.44 27.39 13.26
CA GLU A 124 -19.27 28.46 13.76
C GLU A 124 -20.76 28.08 13.76
N GLN A 125 -21.20 27.30 12.77
CA GLN A 125 -22.55 26.76 12.66
C GLN A 125 -22.78 25.59 13.62
N PHE A 126 -21.76 24.75 13.84
CA PHE A 126 -21.83 23.53 14.65
C PHE A 126 -20.75 23.50 15.74
N PRO A 127 -20.73 24.44 16.72
CA PRO A 127 -19.63 24.58 17.69
C PRO A 127 -19.52 23.40 18.64
N THR A 128 -20.58 22.65 18.85
CA THR A 128 -20.66 21.45 19.69
C THR A 128 -20.48 20.16 18.89
N TYR A 129 -19.99 20.22 17.64
CA TYR A 129 -19.78 19.01 16.85
C TYR A 129 -18.96 17.98 17.61
N ARG A 130 -19.38 16.70 17.52
CA ARG A 130 -18.92 15.63 18.40
C ARG A 130 -17.39 15.45 18.44
N ILE A 131 -16.72 15.61 17.30
CA ILE A 131 -15.28 15.39 17.17
C ILE A 131 -14.66 16.53 16.40
N GLN A 132 -13.64 17.11 17.00
CA GLN A 132 -12.86 18.18 16.40
C GLN A 132 -11.38 17.90 16.67
N GLY A 133 -10.52 18.19 15.72
CA GLY A 133 -9.08 18.03 15.88
C GLY A 133 -8.30 18.84 14.88
N LYS A 134 -7.16 19.34 15.30
CA LYS A 134 -6.20 20.01 14.44
C LYS A 134 -4.79 19.63 14.86
N PHE A 135 -4.03 19.06 13.93
CA PHE A 135 -2.70 18.53 14.19
C PHE A 135 -1.72 19.01 13.17
N LYS A 136 -0.50 19.24 13.63
CA LYS A 136 0.68 19.45 12.82
C LYS A 136 1.65 18.30 13.05
N ASN A 137 2.03 17.61 11.98
CA ASN A 137 2.79 16.36 12.02
C ASN A 137 4.10 16.51 11.21
N PRO A 138 5.12 17.23 11.74
CA PRO A 138 6.42 17.30 11.07
C PRO A 138 7.14 15.95 11.17
N ASN A 139 7.87 15.62 10.10
CA ASN A 139 8.66 14.42 10.03
C ASN A 139 10.02 14.72 9.38
N LEU A 140 11.07 14.12 9.92
CA LEU A 140 12.43 14.17 9.37
C LEU A 140 12.95 12.73 9.23
N ASN A 141 13.48 12.41 8.05
CA ASN A 141 14.17 11.15 7.80
C ASN A 141 15.53 11.45 7.15
N ILE A 142 16.59 10.92 7.75
CA ILE A 142 17.94 10.95 7.19
C ILE A 142 18.42 9.51 7.08
N ALA A 143 18.92 9.13 5.92
CA ALA A 143 19.45 7.79 5.69
C ALA A 143 20.80 7.85 4.99
N LEU A 144 21.70 6.97 5.43
CA LEU A 144 22.95 6.64 4.74
C LEU A 144 22.89 5.16 4.37
N PHE A 145 23.20 4.83 3.14
CA PHE A 145 23.12 3.46 2.68
C PHE A 145 24.23 3.12 1.69
N GLY A 146 24.58 1.85 1.67
CA GLY A 146 25.54 1.33 0.71
C GLY A 146 25.42 -0.16 0.54
N GLU A 147 25.79 -0.60 -0.64
CA GLU A 147 25.92 -2.01 -0.99
C GLU A 147 27.13 -2.20 -1.90
N ASN A 148 27.69 -3.38 -1.88
CA ASN A 148 28.81 -3.72 -2.76
C ASN A 148 28.63 -5.10 -3.38
N ILE A 149 28.68 -5.16 -4.71
CA ILE A 149 28.66 -6.41 -5.46
C ILE A 149 30.11 -6.88 -5.63
N PHE A 150 30.43 -8.04 -5.05
CA PHE A 150 31.70 -8.75 -5.27
C PHE A 150 31.48 -9.88 -6.27
N TYR A 151 32.08 -9.78 -7.44
CA TYR A 151 32.06 -10.86 -8.44
C TYR A 151 33.14 -11.88 -8.10
N LEU A 152 32.78 -12.92 -7.34
CA LEU A 152 33.72 -13.97 -6.89
C LEU A 152 34.17 -14.85 -8.05
N SER A 153 33.33 -15.00 -9.08
CA SER A 153 33.64 -15.60 -10.38
C SER A 153 32.75 -14.95 -11.45
N ASP A 154 32.93 -15.36 -12.71
CA ASP A 154 32.06 -14.92 -13.81
C ASP A 154 30.59 -15.34 -13.62
N LYS A 155 30.37 -16.38 -12.80
CA LYS A 155 29.05 -16.96 -12.55
C LYS A 155 28.47 -16.65 -11.16
N PHE A 156 29.29 -16.22 -10.21
CA PHE A 156 28.85 -16.07 -8.83
C PHE A 156 29.23 -14.71 -8.25
N SER A 157 28.25 -14.05 -7.66
CA SER A 157 28.44 -12.78 -6.95
C SER A 157 27.69 -12.77 -5.61
N ILE A 158 28.23 -12.00 -4.66
CA ILE A 158 27.62 -11.69 -3.38
C ILE A 158 27.49 -10.18 -3.22
N THR A 159 26.44 -9.75 -2.53
CA THR A 159 26.11 -8.32 -2.37
C THR A 159 25.74 -8.03 -0.91
N PRO A 160 26.71 -7.79 -0.03
CA PRO A 160 26.42 -7.22 1.29
C PRO A 160 25.96 -5.78 1.14
N GLY A 161 25.02 -5.40 1.98
CA GLY A 161 24.46 -4.06 2.06
C GLY A 161 24.15 -3.64 3.50
N ALA A 162 24.20 -2.35 3.75
CA ALA A 162 23.84 -1.76 5.03
C ALA A 162 23.14 -0.41 4.83
N ARG A 163 22.23 -0.09 5.72
CA ARG A 163 21.51 1.17 5.74
C ARG A 163 21.37 1.66 7.19
N PHE A 164 21.79 2.89 7.42
CA PHE A 164 21.52 3.62 8.64
C PHE A 164 20.32 4.54 8.42
N GLU A 165 19.41 4.58 9.37
CA GLU A 165 18.24 5.44 9.37
C GLU A 165 18.17 6.25 10.66
N TYR A 166 17.92 7.57 10.52
CA TYR A 166 17.41 8.42 11.58
C TYR A 166 16.04 8.93 11.20
N ILE A 167 15.05 8.70 12.07
CA ILE A 167 13.66 9.11 11.86
C ILE A 167 13.20 9.89 13.08
N LYS A 168 12.69 11.11 12.84
CA LYS A 168 12.00 11.91 13.85
C LYS A 168 10.56 12.14 13.38
N THR A 169 9.61 11.57 14.12
CA THR A 169 8.17 11.76 13.87
C THR A 169 7.60 12.58 15.02
N GLN A 170 6.84 13.63 14.70
CA GLN A 170 6.22 14.50 15.69
C GLN A 170 4.73 14.65 15.39
N SER A 171 3.94 14.88 16.43
CA SER A 171 2.52 15.25 16.34
C SER A 171 2.20 16.27 17.41
N ASN A 172 1.77 17.45 16.98
CA ASN A 172 1.44 18.56 17.87
C ASN A 172 0.06 19.07 17.52
N GLY A 173 -0.83 19.17 18.50
CA GLY A 173 -2.17 19.64 18.27
C GLY A 173 -3.13 19.34 19.40
N ALA A 174 -4.40 19.51 19.11
CA ALA A 174 -5.47 19.21 20.05
C ALA A 174 -6.61 18.48 19.35
N SER A 175 -7.25 17.61 20.08
CA SER A 175 -8.56 17.06 19.72
C SER A 175 -9.56 17.31 20.85
N ARG A 176 -10.80 17.60 20.47
CA ARG A 176 -11.91 17.77 21.37
C ARG A 176 -13.00 16.77 21.05
N ARG A 177 -13.52 16.12 22.09
CA ARG A 177 -14.69 15.26 22.00
C ARG A 177 -15.81 15.84 22.84
N THR A 178 -16.93 16.19 22.22
CA THR A 178 -18.15 16.62 22.92
C THR A 178 -18.99 15.41 23.25
N ASN A 179 -19.40 15.27 24.52
CA ASN A 179 -20.31 14.25 24.99
C ASN A 179 -21.74 14.79 24.93
N PHE A 180 -22.71 13.89 24.73
CA PHE A 180 -24.11 14.25 24.62
C PHE A 180 -24.93 13.36 25.56
N ASP A 181 -25.99 13.89 26.14
CA ASP A 181 -27.00 13.13 26.85
C ASP A 181 -27.89 12.31 25.90
N ALA A 182 -28.84 11.56 26.45
CA ALA A 182 -29.76 10.75 25.66
C ALA A 182 -30.73 11.61 24.81
N ALA A 183 -30.94 12.87 25.17
CA ALA A 183 -31.77 13.85 24.44
C ALA A 183 -30.98 14.60 23.35
N GLY A 184 -29.65 14.35 23.26
CA GLY A 184 -28.80 15.02 22.27
C GLY A 184 -28.21 16.35 22.72
N ASN A 185 -28.35 16.74 23.99
CA ASN A 185 -27.76 17.98 24.50
C ASN A 185 -26.29 17.75 24.86
N PRO A 186 -25.41 18.73 24.59
CA PRO A 186 -24.01 18.63 24.97
C PRO A 186 -23.87 18.73 26.51
N ILE A 187 -23.24 17.72 27.12
CA ILE A 187 -23.03 17.59 28.58
C ILE A 187 -21.58 17.78 29.00
N GLY A 188 -20.77 18.37 28.14
CA GLY A 188 -19.36 18.58 28.37
C GLY A 188 -18.50 18.00 27.25
N GLY A 189 -17.20 18.06 27.41
CA GLY A 189 -16.24 17.55 26.44
C GLY A 189 -14.88 17.34 27.04
N GLU A 190 -14.11 16.44 26.44
CA GLU A 190 -12.72 16.21 26.76
C GLU A 190 -11.85 16.86 25.70
N GLU A 191 -10.90 17.68 26.11
CA GLU A 191 -9.85 18.19 25.25
C GLU A 191 -8.57 17.41 25.50
N ASN A 192 -7.99 16.88 24.44
CA ASN A 192 -6.77 16.09 24.51
C ASN A 192 -5.67 16.83 23.76
N LEU A 193 -4.70 17.34 24.49
CA LEU A 193 -3.51 18.00 23.94
C LEU A 193 -2.48 16.93 23.64
N ILE A 194 -1.98 16.90 22.41
CA ILE A 194 -0.93 16.01 21.95
C ILE A 194 0.29 16.85 21.59
N ASN A 195 1.40 16.53 22.23
CA ASN A 195 2.72 17.06 21.90
C ASN A 195 3.73 15.93 22.02
N GLU A 196 3.77 15.10 20.99
CA GLU A 196 4.61 13.91 20.98
C GLU A 196 5.71 14.03 19.94
N ALA A 197 6.90 13.56 20.32
CA ALA A 197 8.03 13.38 19.44
C ALA A 197 8.66 12.01 19.67
N LYS A 198 8.86 11.26 18.60
CA LYS A 198 9.54 9.96 18.65
C LYS A 198 10.76 10.00 17.73
N GLU A 199 11.93 9.76 18.30
CA GLU A 199 13.21 9.71 17.57
C GLU A 199 13.73 8.27 17.57
N ARG A 200 14.27 7.84 16.44
CA ARG A 200 14.78 6.49 16.23
C ARG A 200 16.02 6.52 15.37
N SER A 201 16.99 5.69 15.75
CA SER A 201 18.19 5.44 14.95
C SER A 201 18.47 3.95 14.94
N PHE A 202 18.67 3.39 13.77
CA PHE A 202 18.90 1.96 13.62
C PHE A 202 19.66 1.62 12.34
N PHE A 203 20.23 0.42 12.32
CA PHE A 203 20.87 -0.15 11.14
C PHE A 203 20.00 -1.28 10.58
N LEU A 204 19.96 -1.37 9.25
CA LEU A 204 19.39 -2.48 8.50
C LEU A 204 20.51 -3.12 7.68
N LEU A 205 20.62 -4.43 7.77
CA LEU A 205 21.61 -5.22 7.05
C LEU A 205 20.92 -6.09 6.01
N GLY A 206 21.62 -6.32 4.90
CA GLY A 206 21.17 -7.20 3.85
C GLY A 206 22.34 -7.95 3.21
N LEU A 207 22.06 -9.14 2.71
CA LEU A 207 23.00 -9.96 1.96
C LEU A 207 22.27 -10.62 0.79
N GLY A 208 22.71 -10.31 -0.43
CA GLY A 208 22.27 -10.96 -1.64
C GLY A 208 23.33 -11.89 -2.22
N ALA A 209 22.90 -12.90 -2.96
CA ALA A 209 23.75 -13.76 -3.74
C ALA A 209 23.11 -14.05 -5.10
N SER A 210 23.93 -14.17 -6.15
CA SER A 210 23.49 -14.53 -7.49
C SER A 210 24.44 -15.52 -8.10
N PHE A 211 23.88 -16.61 -8.63
CA PHE A 211 24.61 -17.65 -9.36
C PHE A 211 24.03 -17.81 -10.75
N LYS A 212 24.85 -17.60 -11.77
CA LYS A 212 24.51 -17.71 -13.20
C LYS A 212 25.22 -18.88 -13.84
N PRO A 213 24.69 -20.12 -13.70
CA PRO A 213 25.31 -21.30 -14.31
C PRO A 213 25.40 -21.18 -15.83
N SER A 214 24.44 -20.48 -16.45
CA SER A 214 24.40 -20.21 -17.88
C SER A 214 23.84 -18.80 -18.15
N THR A 215 23.80 -18.36 -19.41
CA THR A 215 23.18 -17.10 -19.82
C THR A 215 21.65 -17.13 -19.74
N TYR A 216 21.06 -18.28 -19.56
CA TYR A 216 19.60 -18.50 -19.57
C TYR A 216 19.01 -18.65 -18.16
N VAL A 217 19.87 -18.83 -17.14
CA VAL A 217 19.44 -19.14 -15.77
C VAL A 217 20.23 -18.30 -14.78
N GLU A 218 19.55 -17.64 -13.89
CA GLU A 218 20.09 -17.02 -12.68
C GLU A 218 19.36 -17.58 -11.46
N ILE A 219 20.11 -18.15 -10.53
CA ILE A 219 19.62 -18.52 -9.21
C ILE A 219 20.03 -17.39 -8.27
N TYR A 220 19.09 -16.84 -7.52
CA TYR A 220 19.35 -15.75 -6.59
C TYR A 220 18.81 -16.07 -5.21
N GLY A 221 19.37 -15.42 -4.22
CA GLY A 221 18.87 -15.43 -2.85
C GLY A 221 19.19 -14.12 -2.16
N ASN A 222 18.32 -13.72 -1.24
CA ASN A 222 18.48 -12.52 -0.45
C ASN A 222 17.96 -12.73 0.97
N ILE A 223 18.69 -12.20 1.94
CA ILE A 223 18.21 -12.01 3.30
C ILE A 223 18.41 -10.54 3.68
N SER A 224 17.37 -9.89 4.17
CA SER A 224 17.43 -8.48 4.57
C SER A 224 16.55 -8.20 5.77
N GLN A 225 17.06 -7.35 6.66
CA GLN A 225 16.28 -6.83 7.77
C GLN A 225 15.24 -5.84 7.27
N ASN A 226 14.05 -5.86 7.86
CA ASN A 226 12.99 -4.89 7.65
C ASN A 226 12.63 -4.17 8.96
N TYR A 227 12.08 -2.98 8.82
CA TYR A 227 11.68 -2.14 9.94
C TYR A 227 10.54 -1.23 9.50
N ARG A 228 9.51 -1.15 10.34
CA ARG A 228 8.41 -0.20 10.17
C ARG A 228 8.30 0.65 11.42
N SER A 229 8.61 1.93 11.29
CA SER A 229 8.39 2.90 12.36
C SER A 229 6.89 3.15 12.56
N ILE A 230 6.52 3.42 13.81
CA ILE A 230 5.22 4.00 14.13
C ILE A 230 5.11 5.33 13.39
N THR A 231 4.04 5.50 12.62
CA THR A 231 3.73 6.74 11.91
C THR A 231 2.78 7.60 12.74
N PHE A 232 2.60 8.87 12.37
CA PHE A 232 1.60 9.72 13.01
C PHE A 232 0.18 9.14 12.89
N SER A 233 -0.13 8.44 11.80
CA SER A 233 -1.43 7.76 11.61
C SER A 233 -1.61 6.53 12.51
N ASP A 234 -0.53 5.97 13.04
CA ASP A 234 -0.61 4.91 14.05
C ASP A 234 -0.86 5.48 15.47
N VAL A 235 -0.44 6.72 15.71
CA VAL A 235 -0.53 7.38 17.03
C VAL A 235 -1.79 8.24 17.14
N ASN A 236 -2.22 8.84 16.05
CA ASN A 236 -3.25 9.84 16.02
C ASN A 236 -4.47 9.37 15.21
N ILE A 237 -5.25 8.48 15.82
CA ILE A 237 -6.50 8.00 15.21
C ILE A 237 -7.64 8.85 15.75
N VAL A 238 -8.15 9.72 14.89
CA VAL A 238 -9.28 10.60 15.24
C VAL A 238 -10.64 9.91 15.04
N ASN A 239 -10.67 8.58 14.95
CA ASN A 239 -11.89 7.79 14.85
C ASN A 239 -12.40 7.39 16.26
N PRO A 240 -13.62 7.75 16.66
CA PRO A 240 -14.15 7.41 17.98
C PRO A 240 -14.33 5.90 18.24
N SER A 241 -14.34 5.11 17.16
CA SER A 241 -14.40 3.64 17.24
C SER A 241 -13.02 3.00 17.30
N ASN A 242 -11.95 3.80 17.28
CA ASN A 242 -10.58 3.32 17.29
C ASN A 242 -9.83 3.94 18.46
N ALA A 243 -8.99 3.17 19.09
CA ALA A 243 -8.02 3.62 20.06
C ALA A 243 -6.61 3.18 19.66
N VAL A 244 -5.61 3.83 20.21
CA VAL A 244 -4.21 3.46 20.07
C VAL A 244 -3.70 2.98 21.40
N ASP A 245 -2.99 1.87 21.38
CA ASP A 245 -2.27 1.38 22.54
C ASP A 245 -1.12 2.35 22.87
N PRO A 246 -1.08 2.94 24.06
CA PRO A 246 0.02 3.84 24.46
C PRO A 246 1.39 3.16 24.45
N SER A 247 1.42 1.82 24.59
CA SER A 247 2.64 1.01 24.59
C SER A 247 3.09 0.55 23.20
N LEU A 248 2.47 1.06 22.12
CA LEU A 248 2.74 0.67 20.75
C LEU A 248 4.23 0.80 20.41
N LYS A 249 4.82 -0.27 19.87
CA LYS A 249 6.22 -0.38 19.47
C LYS A 249 6.35 -0.46 17.95
N ASP A 250 7.54 -0.09 17.46
CA ASP A 250 7.88 -0.26 16.05
C ASP A 250 7.96 -1.74 15.67
N GLU A 251 7.58 -2.07 14.42
CA GLU A 251 7.75 -3.42 13.88
C GLU A 251 9.18 -3.60 13.36
N ASN A 252 9.72 -4.80 13.52
CA ASN A 252 10.97 -5.20 12.91
C ASN A 252 10.90 -6.66 12.46
N GLY A 253 11.89 -7.09 11.68
CA GLY A 253 11.94 -8.46 11.22
C GLY A 253 12.97 -8.65 10.12
N PHE A 254 12.77 -9.68 9.33
CA PHE A 254 13.60 -9.94 8.16
C PHE A 254 12.81 -10.64 7.06
N THR A 255 13.30 -10.47 5.84
CA THR A 255 12.80 -11.11 4.63
C THR A 255 13.88 -12.06 4.13
N LEU A 256 13.47 -13.26 3.76
CA LEU A 256 14.28 -14.24 3.04
C LEU A 256 13.59 -14.55 1.73
N ASP A 257 14.31 -14.51 0.62
CA ASP A 257 13.82 -14.96 -0.68
C ASP A 257 14.91 -15.74 -1.42
N VAL A 258 14.50 -16.78 -2.14
CA VAL A 258 15.34 -17.60 -3.01
C VAL A 258 14.54 -17.92 -4.26
N GLY A 259 15.14 -17.70 -5.42
CA GLY A 259 14.45 -17.94 -6.68
C GLY A 259 15.38 -18.26 -7.84
N ALA A 260 14.73 -18.58 -8.95
CA ALA A 260 15.39 -18.80 -10.23
C ALA A 260 14.66 -18.00 -11.31
N ARG A 261 15.41 -17.26 -12.11
CA ARG A 261 14.88 -16.48 -13.23
C ARG A 261 15.71 -16.62 -14.49
N GLY A 262 15.07 -16.36 -15.59
CA GLY A 262 15.77 -16.45 -16.86
C GLY A 262 14.87 -16.39 -18.09
N ASN A 263 15.48 -16.68 -19.23
CA ASN A 263 14.81 -16.70 -20.51
C ASN A 263 15.30 -17.91 -21.34
N LEU A 264 14.45 -18.91 -21.46
CA LEU A 264 14.76 -20.13 -22.19
C LEU A 264 14.52 -19.94 -23.69
N ASN A 265 15.60 -19.75 -24.45
CA ASN A 265 15.59 -19.62 -25.93
C ASN A 265 14.55 -18.59 -26.45
N SER A 266 14.20 -17.59 -25.66
CA SER A 266 13.13 -16.61 -25.93
C SER A 266 11.72 -17.24 -26.09
N TRP A 267 11.51 -18.49 -25.71
CA TRP A 267 10.20 -19.13 -25.69
C TRP A 267 9.46 -18.86 -24.39
N VAL A 268 10.20 -18.88 -23.29
CA VAL A 268 9.67 -18.70 -21.94
C VAL A 268 10.59 -17.77 -21.17
N SER A 269 10.05 -16.67 -20.68
CA SER A 269 10.66 -15.86 -19.62
C SER A 269 10.04 -16.25 -18.30
N TYR A 270 10.84 -16.47 -17.27
CA TYR A 270 10.38 -16.94 -15.98
C TYR A 270 11.10 -16.28 -14.82
N ASP A 271 10.36 -16.09 -13.73
CA ASP A 271 10.88 -15.78 -12.40
C ASP A 271 10.02 -16.57 -11.39
N VAL A 272 10.62 -17.52 -10.69
CA VAL A 272 9.96 -18.38 -9.71
C VAL A 272 10.78 -18.35 -8.43
N GLY A 273 10.15 -18.02 -7.33
CA GLY A 273 10.81 -17.91 -6.05
C GLY A 273 9.95 -18.33 -4.88
N VAL A 274 10.61 -18.68 -3.80
CA VAL A 274 10.02 -18.85 -2.48
C VAL A 274 10.47 -17.72 -1.59
N PHE A 275 9.56 -17.22 -0.77
CA PHE A 275 9.85 -16.12 0.15
C PHE A 275 9.35 -16.44 1.56
N SER A 276 9.94 -15.78 2.53
CA SER A 276 9.47 -15.77 3.91
C SER A 276 9.67 -14.39 4.53
N LEU A 277 8.60 -13.85 5.09
CA LEU A 277 8.57 -12.60 5.84
C LEU A 277 8.37 -12.94 7.31
N PHE A 278 9.28 -12.51 8.14
CA PHE A 278 9.21 -12.65 9.59
C PHE A 278 8.99 -11.27 10.20
N TYR A 279 7.86 -11.11 10.89
CA TYR A 279 7.50 -9.89 11.60
C TYR A 279 7.57 -10.13 13.09
N LYS A 280 8.23 -9.23 13.79
CA LYS A 280 8.21 -9.13 15.24
C LYS A 280 7.43 -7.87 15.64
N ASP A 281 6.57 -8.02 16.65
CA ASP A 281 5.74 -6.94 17.17
C ASP A 281 4.87 -6.26 16.05
N ARG A 282 4.26 -7.08 15.18
CA ARG A 282 3.44 -6.59 14.06
C ARG A 282 2.32 -5.70 14.55
N ILE A 283 2.21 -4.51 13.98
CA ILE A 283 1.15 -3.54 14.27
C ILE A 283 -0.10 -3.90 13.45
N GLY A 284 -1.22 -4.05 14.13
CA GLY A 284 -2.50 -4.36 13.52
C GLY A 284 -3.67 -3.80 14.34
N PHE A 285 -4.86 -4.32 14.08
CA PHE A 285 -6.07 -3.96 14.81
C PHE A 285 -6.62 -5.18 15.53
N LEU A 286 -6.97 -4.98 16.81
CA LEU A 286 -7.78 -5.89 17.60
C LEU A 286 -9.17 -5.30 17.75
N PHE A 287 -10.19 -6.11 17.52
CA PHE A 287 -11.55 -5.73 17.88
C PHE A 287 -11.78 -6.08 19.35
N THR A 288 -11.91 -5.06 20.19
CA THR A 288 -11.99 -5.22 21.64
C THR A 288 -12.77 -4.08 22.29
N THR A 289 -13.04 -4.21 23.56
CA THR A 289 -13.61 -3.13 24.38
C THR A 289 -12.57 -2.04 24.61
N ILE A 290 -12.86 -0.81 24.24
CA ILE A 290 -11.96 0.34 24.35
C ILE A 290 -12.28 1.13 25.63
N PRO A 291 -11.35 1.22 26.60
CA PRO A 291 -11.49 2.12 27.74
C PRO A 291 -11.44 3.60 27.32
N PRO A 292 -12.05 4.53 28.09
CA PRO A 292 -12.89 4.34 29.27
C PRO A 292 -14.36 4.06 28.95
N ILE A 293 -14.76 4.07 27.68
CA ILE A 293 -16.18 4.09 27.27
C ILE A 293 -16.77 2.68 27.27
N ASN A 294 -15.94 1.63 27.42
CA ASN A 294 -16.33 0.22 27.34
C ASN A 294 -17.17 -0.16 26.11
N ASN A 295 -17.01 0.57 25.00
CA ASN A 295 -17.62 0.26 23.74
C ASN A 295 -16.69 -0.63 22.91
N LEU A 296 -17.28 -1.59 22.19
CA LEU A 296 -16.54 -2.37 21.19
C LEU A 296 -16.01 -1.45 20.10
N GLY A 297 -14.73 -1.61 19.77
CA GLY A 297 -14.04 -0.84 18.77
C GLY A 297 -12.71 -1.48 18.37
N GLN A 298 -11.97 -0.83 17.51
CA GLN A 298 -10.66 -1.30 17.06
C GLN A 298 -9.54 -0.66 17.88
N LEU A 299 -8.74 -1.47 18.53
CA LEU A 299 -7.49 -1.05 19.19
C LEU A 299 -6.31 -1.25 18.23
N ARG A 300 -5.61 -0.18 17.91
CA ARG A 300 -4.32 -0.22 17.20
C ARG A 300 -3.23 -0.61 18.18
N THR A 301 -2.65 -1.79 18.01
CA THR A 301 -1.64 -2.33 18.94
C THR A 301 -0.69 -3.28 18.23
N ASN A 302 0.37 -3.70 18.91
CA ASN A 302 1.20 -4.80 18.44
C ASN A 302 0.46 -6.12 18.70
N ILE A 303 -0.01 -6.75 17.65
CA ILE A 303 -0.74 -8.04 17.71
C ILE A 303 0.16 -9.17 18.18
N GLY A 304 1.40 -9.19 17.68
CA GLY A 304 2.39 -10.22 17.98
C GLY A 304 3.35 -10.47 16.83
N ASP A 305 4.04 -11.60 16.88
CA ASP A 305 4.93 -12.01 15.81
C ASP A 305 4.15 -12.78 14.74
N ALA A 306 4.49 -12.56 13.48
CA ALA A 306 3.85 -13.22 12.37
C ALA A 306 4.87 -13.72 11.34
N THR A 307 4.51 -14.80 10.65
CA THR A 307 5.26 -15.35 9.53
C THR A 307 4.35 -15.45 8.32
N ILE A 308 4.84 -14.95 7.18
CA ILE A 308 4.18 -15.06 5.88
C ILE A 308 5.16 -15.71 4.93
N MET A 309 4.83 -16.89 4.43
CA MET A 309 5.66 -17.66 3.50
C MET A 309 4.89 -17.95 2.24
N GLY A 310 5.56 -17.99 1.12
CA GLY A 310 4.89 -18.32 -0.12
C GLY A 310 5.83 -18.70 -1.25
N LEU A 311 5.19 -19.16 -2.32
CA LEU A 311 5.79 -19.35 -3.63
C LEU A 311 5.17 -18.33 -4.57
N GLU A 312 6.00 -17.64 -5.33
CA GLU A 312 5.60 -16.70 -6.37
C GLU A 312 6.16 -17.14 -7.72
N SER A 313 5.38 -16.93 -8.76
CA SER A 313 5.83 -17.20 -10.12
C SER A 313 5.33 -16.16 -11.10
N VAL A 314 6.20 -15.75 -12.01
CA VAL A 314 5.90 -14.98 -13.21
C VAL A 314 6.42 -15.74 -14.40
N LEU A 315 5.51 -16.19 -15.27
CA LEU A 315 5.85 -16.92 -16.49
C LEU A 315 5.25 -16.17 -17.69
N ASP A 316 6.06 -15.94 -18.70
CA ASP A 316 5.61 -15.39 -20.00
C ASP A 316 6.05 -16.33 -21.12
N PHE A 317 5.09 -16.88 -21.83
CA PHE A 317 5.27 -17.82 -22.93
C PHE A 317 5.12 -17.09 -24.25
N ASN A 318 6.14 -17.08 -25.07
CA ASN A 318 6.10 -16.57 -26.44
C ASN A 318 5.48 -17.63 -27.38
N LEU A 319 4.15 -17.67 -27.40
CA LEU A 319 3.39 -18.62 -28.21
C LEU A 319 3.63 -18.43 -29.71
N LYS A 320 3.97 -17.21 -30.17
CA LYS A 320 4.40 -16.97 -31.54
C LYS A 320 5.59 -17.87 -31.92
N LYS A 321 6.60 -17.94 -31.05
CA LYS A 321 7.78 -18.78 -31.28
C LYS A 321 7.49 -20.25 -31.10
N ILE A 322 6.70 -20.61 -30.09
CA ILE A 322 6.33 -22.01 -29.81
C ILE A 322 5.55 -22.62 -30.99
N PHE A 323 4.66 -21.86 -31.59
CA PHE A 323 3.86 -22.31 -32.76
C PHE A 323 4.43 -21.88 -34.10
N ALA A 324 5.64 -21.31 -34.15
CA ALA A 324 6.32 -20.85 -35.35
C ALA A 324 5.45 -19.94 -36.24
N LEU A 325 4.70 -19.02 -35.64
CA LEU A 325 3.84 -18.09 -36.37
C LEU A 325 4.67 -17.05 -37.10
N GLY A 326 4.16 -16.55 -38.25
CA GLY A 326 4.81 -15.52 -39.09
C GLY A 326 5.01 -14.19 -38.31
N ASP A 327 5.87 -13.32 -38.90
CA ASP A 327 6.28 -12.07 -38.24
C ASP A 327 5.17 -11.05 -38.06
N GLN A 328 4.11 -11.16 -38.82
CA GLN A 328 2.90 -10.34 -38.64
C GLN A 328 2.13 -10.61 -37.36
N PHE A 329 2.39 -11.74 -36.67
CA PHE A 329 1.71 -12.12 -35.44
C PHE A 329 2.57 -11.81 -34.20
N SER A 330 1.91 -11.42 -33.12
CA SER A 330 2.42 -11.54 -31.74
C SER A 330 1.42 -12.38 -30.95
N PHE A 331 1.91 -13.36 -30.19
CA PHE A 331 1.05 -14.23 -29.41
C PHE A 331 1.79 -14.66 -28.15
N ASN A 332 1.29 -14.21 -27.01
CA ASN A 332 1.87 -14.45 -25.70
C ASN A 332 0.80 -14.94 -24.73
N TYR A 333 1.19 -15.85 -23.85
CA TYR A 333 0.43 -16.24 -22.68
C TYR A 333 1.25 -15.91 -21.44
N PHE A 334 0.65 -15.27 -20.45
CA PHE A 334 1.30 -15.02 -19.17
C PHE A 334 0.55 -15.69 -18.03
N LEU A 335 1.33 -16.11 -17.05
CA LEU A 335 0.85 -16.69 -15.80
C LEU A 335 1.63 -16.06 -14.65
N ASN A 336 0.93 -15.41 -13.73
CA ASN A 336 1.47 -14.88 -12.48
C ASN A 336 0.65 -15.48 -11.34
N THR A 337 1.31 -16.21 -10.46
CA THR A 337 0.68 -16.88 -9.33
C THR A 337 1.46 -16.66 -8.04
N SER A 338 0.72 -16.57 -6.92
CA SER A 338 1.30 -16.71 -5.61
C SER A 338 0.45 -17.64 -4.73
N VAL A 339 1.12 -18.53 -4.01
CA VAL A 339 0.53 -19.39 -2.97
C VAL A 339 1.15 -18.98 -1.65
N ILE A 340 0.34 -18.55 -0.70
CA ILE A 340 0.80 -17.91 0.53
C ILE A 340 0.22 -18.62 1.74
N ASN A 341 1.05 -18.87 2.74
CA ASN A 341 0.65 -19.29 4.07
C ASN A 341 1.08 -18.22 5.06
N SER A 342 0.14 -17.66 5.78
CA SER A 342 0.38 -16.63 6.77
C SER A 342 -0.18 -17.02 8.12
N LYS A 343 0.56 -16.74 9.21
CA LYS A 343 0.06 -17.02 10.56
C LYS A 343 0.75 -16.16 11.62
N TYR A 344 0.00 -15.86 12.67
CA TYR A 344 0.54 -15.35 13.91
C TYR A 344 1.23 -16.47 14.68
N THR A 345 2.52 -16.31 14.98
CA THR A 345 3.34 -17.33 15.64
C THR A 345 3.44 -17.10 17.14
N ARG A 346 3.41 -15.84 17.58
CA ARG A 346 3.41 -15.42 18.98
C ARG A 346 2.46 -14.24 19.18
N THR A 347 1.68 -14.24 20.23
CA THR A 347 0.77 -13.16 20.60
C THR A 347 0.53 -13.18 22.10
N ILE A 348 0.28 -12.01 22.68
CA ILE A 348 -0.17 -11.86 24.08
C ILE A 348 -1.70 -11.93 24.20
N THR A 349 -2.41 -11.82 23.07
CA THR A 349 -3.88 -11.88 23.05
C THR A 349 -4.34 -13.31 22.81
N ASN A 350 -5.19 -13.82 23.69
CA ASN A 350 -5.76 -15.15 23.55
C ASN A 350 -6.58 -15.30 22.28
N GLY A 351 -6.51 -16.49 21.66
CA GLY A 351 -7.29 -16.82 20.46
C GLY A 351 -6.73 -16.32 19.12
N ILE A 352 -5.56 -15.66 19.11
CA ILE A 352 -4.96 -15.13 17.86
C ILE A 352 -3.80 -16.01 17.36
N LYS A 353 -3.06 -16.66 18.25
CA LYS A 353 -1.96 -17.53 17.85
C LYS A 353 -2.46 -18.64 16.92
N GLY A 354 -1.83 -18.75 15.75
CA GLY A 354 -2.20 -19.70 14.69
C GLY A 354 -3.18 -19.14 13.67
N ASN A 355 -3.84 -18.02 13.94
CA ASN A 355 -4.71 -17.34 12.98
C ASN A 355 -3.92 -16.82 11.77
N LYS A 356 -4.60 -16.71 10.64
CA LYS A 356 -4.04 -16.06 9.44
C LYS A 356 -3.82 -14.57 9.68
N VAL A 357 -2.80 -14.04 9.04
CA VAL A 357 -2.56 -12.60 9.02
C VAL A 357 -3.61 -11.93 8.15
N GLU A 358 -4.21 -10.86 8.64
CA GLU A 358 -5.28 -10.13 7.94
C GLU A 358 -4.78 -9.55 6.61
N PHE A 359 -5.68 -9.48 5.62
CA PHE A 359 -5.46 -9.00 4.25
C PHE A 359 -4.40 -9.78 3.45
N VAL A 360 -4.13 -11.02 3.84
CA VAL A 360 -3.23 -11.93 3.13
C VAL A 360 -4.04 -13.07 2.52
N PRO A 361 -4.20 -13.12 1.19
CA PRO A 361 -4.89 -14.23 0.51
C PRO A 361 -4.01 -15.47 0.48
N ASP A 362 -4.59 -16.66 0.49
CA ASP A 362 -3.85 -17.92 0.34
C ASP A 362 -3.39 -18.15 -1.10
N PHE A 363 -4.17 -17.65 -2.07
CA PHE A 363 -3.87 -17.81 -3.49
C PHE A 363 -4.26 -16.57 -4.28
N ASN A 364 -3.36 -16.15 -5.17
CA ASN A 364 -3.57 -15.10 -6.13
C ASN A 364 -3.13 -15.57 -7.51
N LEU A 365 -4.01 -15.42 -8.50
CA LEU A 365 -3.77 -15.77 -9.89
C LEU A 365 -4.06 -14.57 -10.78
N LYS A 366 -3.11 -14.26 -11.67
CA LYS A 366 -3.34 -13.38 -12.81
C LYS A 366 -2.81 -14.10 -14.05
N THR A 367 -3.67 -14.32 -15.02
CA THR A 367 -3.30 -15.00 -16.26
C THR A 367 -3.97 -14.34 -17.44
N GLY A 368 -3.40 -14.48 -18.62
CA GLY A 368 -4.01 -13.92 -19.80
C GLY A 368 -3.25 -14.17 -21.08
N ILE A 369 -3.92 -13.86 -22.14
CA ILE A 369 -3.44 -13.99 -23.52
C ILE A 369 -3.33 -12.61 -24.14
N LYS A 370 -2.22 -12.35 -24.82
CA LYS A 370 -2.04 -11.18 -25.68
C LYS A 370 -1.85 -11.66 -27.10
N PHE A 371 -2.72 -11.21 -27.97
CA PHE A 371 -2.66 -11.51 -29.40
C PHE A 371 -2.49 -10.22 -30.22
N GLY A 372 -1.68 -10.26 -31.24
CA GLY A 372 -1.52 -9.16 -32.18
C GLY A 372 -1.38 -9.66 -33.61
N TYR A 373 -1.90 -8.88 -34.55
CA TYR A 373 -1.78 -9.07 -35.97
C TYR A 373 -1.56 -7.71 -36.63
N HIS A 374 -0.38 -7.51 -37.23
CA HIS A 374 0.05 -6.20 -37.77
C HIS A 374 -0.13 -5.07 -36.75
N ASN A 375 -1.06 -4.16 -37.02
CA ASN A 375 -1.34 -2.98 -36.21
C ASN A 375 -2.43 -3.20 -35.16
N PHE A 376 -3.08 -4.34 -35.17
CA PHE A 376 -4.11 -4.74 -34.21
C PHE A 376 -3.48 -5.52 -33.06
N SER A 377 -3.93 -5.26 -31.82
CA SER A 377 -3.61 -6.10 -30.67
C SER A 377 -4.81 -6.21 -29.73
N SER A 378 -4.94 -7.36 -29.08
CA SER A 378 -5.99 -7.65 -28.11
C SER A 378 -5.39 -8.36 -26.91
N SER A 379 -6.01 -8.17 -25.75
CA SER A 379 -5.62 -8.83 -24.50
C SER A 379 -6.87 -9.29 -23.76
N ILE A 380 -6.80 -10.51 -23.25
CA ILE A 380 -7.78 -11.08 -22.32
C ILE A 380 -7.02 -11.41 -21.05
N GLN A 381 -7.47 -10.88 -19.91
CA GLN A 381 -6.86 -11.11 -18.62
C GLN A 381 -7.90 -11.63 -17.62
N TYR A 382 -7.55 -12.70 -16.93
CA TYR A 382 -8.33 -13.25 -15.82
C TYR A 382 -7.53 -13.09 -14.52
N SER A 383 -8.19 -12.63 -13.47
CA SER A 383 -7.63 -12.46 -12.13
C SER A 383 -8.52 -13.17 -11.13
N TYR A 384 -7.93 -13.93 -10.22
CA TYR A 384 -8.62 -14.60 -9.12
C TYR A 384 -7.86 -14.38 -7.82
N LEU A 385 -8.60 -14.07 -6.76
CA LEU A 385 -8.07 -13.92 -5.41
C LEU A 385 -8.95 -14.69 -4.43
N THR A 386 -8.33 -15.48 -3.54
CA THR A 386 -9.05 -16.15 -2.46
C THR A 386 -9.55 -15.16 -1.42
N ASP A 387 -10.44 -15.62 -0.57
CA ASP A 387 -10.92 -14.88 0.59
C ASP A 387 -9.79 -14.47 1.54
N GLN A 388 -10.05 -13.42 2.32
CA GLN A 388 -9.13 -12.86 3.28
C GLN A 388 -9.87 -12.47 4.54
N PHE A 389 -9.20 -12.52 5.69
CA PHE A 389 -9.73 -11.95 6.92
C PHE A 389 -9.41 -10.46 7.01
N SER A 390 -10.29 -9.68 7.59
CA SER A 390 -10.10 -8.24 7.79
C SER A 390 -9.49 -7.88 9.14
N ASP A 391 -9.36 -8.84 10.03
CA ASP A 391 -8.85 -8.67 11.40
C ASP A 391 -8.08 -9.91 11.87
N ALA A 392 -7.23 -9.72 12.90
CA ALA A 392 -6.35 -10.75 13.43
C ALA A 392 -7.09 -11.89 14.16
N SER A 393 -8.36 -11.69 14.59
CA SER A 393 -9.17 -12.73 15.20
C SER A 393 -9.77 -13.70 14.18
N ASN A 394 -9.61 -13.40 12.89
CA ASN A 394 -10.18 -14.16 11.78
C ASN A 394 -11.71 -14.29 11.84
N SER A 395 -12.37 -13.18 12.16
CA SER A 395 -13.83 -13.12 12.20
C SER A 395 -14.45 -13.49 10.87
N ILE A 396 -15.39 -14.46 10.87
CA ILE A 396 -16.11 -14.91 9.67
C ILE A 396 -17.35 -14.05 9.46
N THR A 397 -18.05 -13.72 10.55
CA THR A 397 -19.28 -12.95 10.52
C THR A 397 -19.03 -11.45 10.52
N ASP A 398 -19.86 -10.73 9.79
CA ASP A 398 -19.81 -9.27 9.77
C ASP A 398 -20.32 -8.71 11.09
N ASP A 399 -19.63 -7.70 11.61
CA ASP A 399 -20.14 -6.88 12.70
C ASP A 399 -21.15 -5.83 12.19
N VAL A 400 -21.87 -5.17 13.08
CA VAL A 400 -22.89 -4.16 12.74
C VAL A 400 -22.31 -2.92 12.01
N SER A 401 -21.01 -2.69 12.16
CA SER A 401 -20.30 -1.62 11.46
C SER A 401 -19.81 -2.05 10.06
N GLY A 402 -19.80 -3.34 9.76
CA GLY A 402 -19.26 -3.92 8.54
C GLY A 402 -17.73 -3.83 8.43
N ILE A 403 -17.02 -3.55 9.53
CA ILE A 403 -15.55 -3.38 9.55
C ILE A 403 -14.86 -4.73 9.63
N THR A 404 -15.38 -5.65 10.46
CA THR A 404 -14.85 -7.00 10.62
C THR A 404 -15.60 -8.01 9.76
N GLY A 405 -14.98 -9.15 9.49
CA GLY A 405 -15.55 -10.24 8.72
C GLY A 405 -14.70 -10.59 7.49
N ILE A 406 -15.11 -11.61 6.77
CA ILE A 406 -14.42 -12.06 5.56
C ILE A 406 -14.56 -11.04 4.43
N ILE A 407 -13.48 -10.84 3.69
CA ILE A 407 -13.49 -10.27 2.34
C ILE A 407 -13.58 -11.48 1.39
N PRO A 408 -14.72 -11.69 0.72
CA PRO A 408 -14.93 -12.89 -0.08
C PRO A 408 -13.97 -13.00 -1.26
N ALA A 409 -13.67 -14.22 -1.68
CA ALA A 409 -12.98 -14.50 -2.92
C ALA A 409 -13.72 -13.89 -4.13
N TYR A 410 -12.95 -13.45 -5.11
CA TYR A 410 -13.50 -12.89 -6.34
C TYR A 410 -12.65 -13.23 -7.57
N ASP A 411 -13.29 -13.19 -8.72
CA ASP A 411 -12.66 -13.37 -10.02
C ASP A 411 -13.12 -12.29 -11.00
N ILE A 412 -12.18 -11.76 -11.79
CA ILE A 412 -12.40 -10.65 -12.74
C ILE A 412 -11.85 -11.04 -14.10
N LEU A 413 -12.64 -10.80 -15.14
CA LEU A 413 -12.24 -10.93 -16.53
C LEU A 413 -12.23 -9.56 -17.20
N ASP A 414 -11.08 -9.16 -17.75
CA ASP A 414 -10.89 -7.92 -18.48
C ASP A 414 -10.52 -8.24 -19.94
N ILE A 415 -11.06 -7.46 -20.87
CA ILE A 415 -10.76 -7.58 -22.31
C ILE A 415 -10.43 -6.21 -22.86
N SER A 416 -9.37 -6.13 -23.65
CA SER A 416 -9.02 -4.91 -24.38
C SER A 416 -8.58 -5.21 -25.80
N ALA A 417 -8.77 -4.22 -26.68
CA ALA A 417 -8.29 -4.25 -28.05
C ALA A 417 -7.72 -2.87 -28.42
N SER A 418 -6.68 -2.85 -29.23
CA SER A 418 -6.13 -1.61 -29.75
C SER A 418 -5.73 -1.72 -31.22
N TYR A 419 -5.85 -0.61 -31.91
CA TYR A 419 -5.42 -0.46 -33.31
C TYR A 419 -4.52 0.76 -33.44
N LYS A 420 -3.34 0.55 -34.04
CA LYS A 420 -2.36 1.62 -34.30
C LYS A 420 -2.32 1.95 -35.77
N HIS A 421 -2.53 3.22 -36.14
CA HIS A 421 -2.36 3.72 -37.47
C HIS A 421 -1.40 4.91 -37.47
N LYS A 422 -0.22 4.75 -38.06
CA LYS A 422 0.84 5.79 -38.05
C LYS A 422 1.11 6.29 -36.59
N ASN A 423 0.79 7.56 -36.35
CA ASN A 423 1.01 8.24 -35.09
C ASN A 423 -0.21 8.19 -34.12
N ILE A 424 -1.28 7.50 -34.51
CA ILE A 424 -2.52 7.41 -33.76
C ILE A 424 -2.68 5.97 -33.25
N LYS A 425 -3.00 5.82 -31.95
CA LYS A 425 -3.43 4.55 -31.35
C LYS A 425 -4.82 4.74 -30.73
N LEU A 426 -5.78 3.94 -31.17
CA LEU A 426 -7.07 3.79 -30.50
C LEU A 426 -7.04 2.52 -29.66
N GLU A 427 -7.48 2.63 -28.42
CA GLU A 427 -7.64 1.50 -27.52
C GLU A 427 -9.04 1.52 -26.89
N ILE A 428 -9.69 0.38 -26.88
CA ILE A 428 -10.99 0.15 -26.23
C ILE A 428 -10.84 -1.01 -25.25
N GLY A 429 -11.54 -0.96 -24.13
CA GLY A 429 -11.53 -2.06 -23.17
C GLY A 429 -12.80 -2.13 -22.35
N ILE A 430 -13.06 -3.33 -21.86
CA ILE A 430 -14.13 -3.65 -20.93
C ILE A 430 -13.48 -4.28 -19.71
N ASN A 431 -13.62 -3.63 -18.57
CA ASN A 431 -13.21 -4.18 -17.29
C ASN A 431 -14.39 -4.90 -16.64
N ASN A 432 -14.10 -5.97 -15.92
CA ASN A 432 -15.08 -6.78 -15.23
C ASN A 432 -16.21 -7.24 -16.17
N VAL A 433 -15.83 -7.90 -17.28
CA VAL A 433 -16.76 -8.37 -18.33
C VAL A 433 -17.89 -9.22 -17.74
N LEU A 434 -17.61 -10.03 -16.71
CA LEU A 434 -18.57 -10.91 -16.05
C LEU A 434 -19.53 -10.16 -15.10
N ASP A 435 -19.35 -8.85 -14.93
CA ASP A 435 -20.16 -8.01 -14.04
C ASP A 435 -20.23 -8.51 -12.60
N LYS A 436 -19.10 -8.98 -12.08
CA LYS A 436 -19.01 -9.48 -10.70
C LYS A 436 -19.19 -8.35 -9.72
N ILE A 437 -20.05 -8.54 -8.74
CA ILE A 437 -20.22 -7.65 -7.61
C ILE A 437 -19.25 -8.12 -6.51
N TYR A 438 -18.26 -7.30 -6.21
CA TYR A 438 -17.21 -7.63 -5.25
C TYR A 438 -16.71 -6.40 -4.50
N PHE A 439 -15.96 -6.64 -3.45
CA PHE A 439 -15.20 -5.61 -2.75
C PHE A 439 -13.86 -6.18 -2.30
N THR A 440 -12.88 -5.29 -2.16
CA THR A 440 -11.50 -5.66 -1.80
C THR A 440 -11.09 -5.12 -0.45
N ARG A 441 -11.95 -4.33 0.19
CA ARG A 441 -11.62 -3.63 1.43
C ARG A 441 -12.84 -3.40 2.31
N ARG A 442 -12.62 -3.54 3.62
CA ARG A 442 -13.49 -3.04 4.68
C ARG A 442 -12.89 -1.74 5.23
N ALA A 443 -13.68 -0.68 5.28
CA ALA A 443 -13.25 0.63 5.72
C ALA A 443 -13.57 0.85 7.19
N THR A 444 -12.57 1.29 7.94
CA THR A 444 -12.71 1.66 9.36
C THR A 444 -13.04 3.14 9.55
N GLY A 445 -12.85 3.93 8.51
CA GLY A 445 -13.00 5.38 8.50
C GLY A 445 -13.79 5.87 7.29
N TYR A 446 -13.46 7.08 6.81
CA TYR A 446 -14.12 7.64 5.65
C TYR A 446 -13.94 6.76 4.39
N PRO A 447 -15.01 6.55 3.61
CA PRO A 447 -16.33 7.20 3.58
C PRO A 447 -17.36 6.72 4.63
N GLY A 448 -16.96 6.14 5.69
CA GLY A 448 -17.76 5.60 6.79
C GLY A 448 -17.40 4.17 7.04
N PRO A 449 -17.83 3.54 8.14
CA PRO A 449 -17.54 2.13 8.34
C PRO A 449 -18.27 1.28 7.30
N GLY A 450 -17.68 0.12 6.97
CA GLY A 450 -18.30 -0.88 6.13
C GLY A 450 -17.45 -1.29 4.93
N ILE A 451 -18.09 -1.90 3.95
CA ILE A 451 -17.46 -2.34 2.71
C ILE A 451 -17.38 -1.20 1.70
N ILE A 452 -16.30 -1.19 0.92
CA ILE A 452 -16.16 -0.31 -0.25
C ILE A 452 -16.38 -1.16 -1.50
N PRO A 453 -17.53 -1.01 -2.19
CA PRO A 453 -17.78 -1.76 -3.43
C PRO A 453 -16.74 -1.43 -4.48
N SER A 454 -16.29 -2.43 -5.20
CA SER A 454 -15.44 -2.26 -6.37
C SER A 454 -16.27 -1.90 -7.60
N THR A 455 -15.61 -1.36 -8.61
CA THR A 455 -16.26 -0.90 -9.83
C THR A 455 -16.94 -2.06 -10.55
N PRO A 456 -18.22 -1.94 -10.92
CA PRO A 456 -18.90 -2.93 -11.74
C PRO A 456 -18.35 -2.95 -13.15
N ARG A 457 -18.93 -3.74 -14.06
CA ARG A 457 -18.55 -3.73 -15.47
C ARG A 457 -18.55 -2.30 -16.00
N ASN A 458 -17.46 -1.93 -16.61
CA ASN A 458 -17.29 -0.62 -17.23
C ASN A 458 -16.44 -0.75 -18.50
N TRP A 459 -16.53 0.24 -19.36
CA TRP A 459 -15.75 0.31 -20.58
C TRP A 459 -15.01 1.64 -20.67
N TYR A 460 -13.91 1.63 -21.41
CA TYR A 460 -13.13 2.83 -21.67
C TYR A 460 -12.69 2.90 -23.13
N VAL A 461 -12.44 4.12 -23.59
CA VAL A 461 -11.82 4.41 -24.88
C VAL A 461 -10.67 5.37 -24.66
N THR A 462 -9.50 5.03 -25.20
CA THR A 462 -8.31 5.88 -25.16
C THR A 462 -7.83 6.18 -26.57
N LEU A 463 -7.64 7.44 -26.88
CA LEU A 463 -7.04 7.92 -28.13
C LEU A 463 -5.70 8.55 -27.81
N GLN A 464 -4.62 8.00 -28.36
CA GLN A 464 -3.26 8.46 -28.16
C GLN A 464 -2.66 9.01 -29.48
N PHE A 465 -2.09 10.19 -29.40
CA PHE A 465 -1.32 10.79 -30.48
C PHE A 465 0.16 10.82 -30.10
N LYS A 466 1.02 10.44 -31.06
CA LYS A 466 2.47 10.56 -30.92
C LYS A 466 2.94 11.62 -31.91
N PHE A 467 3.49 12.70 -31.39
CA PHE A 467 4.06 13.79 -32.18
C PHE A 467 5.52 13.52 -32.53
#